data_4d688d5316071719df34e56eb204b126
#
_entry.id   4d688d5316071719df34e56eb204b126
#
_cell.length_a   1.000
_cell.length_b   1.000
_cell.length_c   1.000
_cell.angle_alpha   90.00
_cell.angle_beta   90.00
_cell.angle_gamma   90.00
#
_symmetry.space_group_name_H-M   'P 1'
#
loop_
_entity.id
_entity.type
_entity.pdbx_description
1 polymer ?
#
loop_
_entity_poly.entity_id
_entity_poly.type
_entity_poly.pdbx_seq_one_letter_code
_entity_poly.pdbx_strand_id
1 'polypeptide(L)'
;MKKLKSIKVPQNSDVYYFIVYPKIIETIRLAAAPYADQIDVMSKHNIYTEDIESLVEHACMMSKIINKNGFITNEQYNSIKELHKKFDDFLDSEWETDSMEYSDNWNELRR
;
A
#
# COMPACT_ATOMS: atom_id res chain seq x y z
N MET A 1 -12.87 3.80 -35.31
CA MET A 1 -13.03 2.82 -34.25
C MET A 1 -13.37 3.48 -32.95
N LYS A 2 -14.30 2.94 -32.25
CA LYS A 2 -14.67 3.48 -30.97
C LYS A 2 -13.55 3.23 -29.95
N LYS A 3 -13.03 4.28 -29.39
CA LYS A 3 -12.00 4.17 -28.37
C LYS A 3 -12.59 3.53 -27.10
N LEU A 4 -11.94 2.51 -26.59
CA LEU A 4 -12.31 1.94 -25.32
C LEU A 4 -12.01 2.97 -24.22
N LYS A 5 -13.06 3.53 -23.68
CA LYS A 5 -12.93 4.39 -22.51
C LYS A 5 -12.75 3.52 -21.29
N SER A 6 -12.06 4.06 -20.29
CA SER A 6 -11.97 3.39 -19.02
C SER A 6 -13.38 3.08 -18.52
N ILE A 7 -13.67 1.80 -18.40
CA ILE A 7 -14.93 1.37 -17.84
C ILE A 7 -14.85 1.57 -16.33
N LYS A 8 -15.78 2.36 -15.80
CA LYS A 8 -15.86 2.52 -14.35
C LYS A 8 -16.44 1.25 -13.76
N VAL A 9 -15.60 0.52 -13.06
CA VAL A 9 -16.03 -0.66 -12.31
C VAL A 9 -16.81 -0.17 -11.09
N PRO A 10 -18.04 -0.62 -10.86
CA PRO A 10 -18.76 -0.26 -9.64
C PRO A 10 -17.98 -0.69 -8.40
N GLN A 11 -17.80 0.23 -7.46
CA GLN A 11 -17.02 -0.02 -6.26
C GLN A 11 -17.62 -1.07 -5.33
N ASN A 12 -18.90 -1.36 -5.47
CA ASN A 12 -19.57 -2.39 -4.69
C ASN A 12 -19.62 -3.75 -5.38
N SER A 13 -18.90 -3.91 -6.49
CA SER A 13 -18.91 -5.16 -7.25
C SER A 13 -17.76 -6.08 -6.87
N ASP A 14 -17.94 -7.37 -7.11
CA ASP A 14 -16.87 -8.37 -6.94
C ASP A 14 -15.68 -8.04 -7.84
N VAL A 15 -15.93 -7.49 -9.02
CA VAL A 15 -14.87 -7.14 -9.96
C VAL A 15 -13.95 -6.08 -9.35
N TYR A 16 -14.51 -5.07 -8.69
CA TYR A 16 -13.71 -4.06 -8.01
C TYR A 16 -12.81 -4.70 -6.95
N TYR A 17 -13.37 -5.58 -6.12
CA TYR A 17 -12.62 -6.30 -5.11
C TYR A 17 -11.48 -7.13 -5.73
N PHE A 18 -11.74 -7.87 -6.80
CA PHE A 18 -10.73 -8.69 -7.46
C PHE A 18 -9.61 -7.85 -8.09
N ILE A 19 -9.90 -6.61 -8.48
CA ILE A 19 -8.88 -5.72 -9.03
C ILE A 19 -8.03 -5.10 -7.93
N VAL A 20 -8.65 -4.61 -6.86
CA VAL A 20 -7.92 -3.82 -5.86
C VAL A 20 -7.27 -4.66 -4.76
N TYR A 21 -7.83 -5.81 -4.43
CA TYR A 21 -7.32 -6.60 -3.32
C TYR A 21 -5.85 -7.04 -3.52
N PRO A 22 -5.46 -7.58 -4.69
CA PRO A 22 -4.05 -7.90 -4.93
C PRO A 22 -3.12 -6.70 -4.82
N LYS A 23 -3.56 -5.53 -5.25
CA LYS A 23 -2.79 -4.29 -5.14
C LYS A 23 -2.57 -3.89 -3.69
N ILE A 24 -3.58 -4.05 -2.86
CA ILE A 24 -3.49 -3.78 -1.43
C ILE A 24 -2.47 -4.72 -0.79
N ILE A 25 -2.55 -6.00 -1.08
CA ILE A 25 -1.64 -7.01 -0.52
C ILE A 25 -0.21 -6.76 -0.97
N GLU A 26 0.02 -6.45 -2.24
CA GLU A 26 1.36 -6.13 -2.76
C GLU A 26 1.95 -4.92 -2.05
N THR A 27 1.15 -3.90 -1.82
CA THR A 27 1.60 -2.68 -1.12
C THR A 27 2.00 -2.98 0.32
N ILE A 28 1.19 -3.76 1.03
CA ILE A 28 1.49 -4.15 2.41
C ILE A 28 2.78 -4.96 2.46
N ARG A 29 2.95 -5.91 1.55
CA ARG A 29 4.15 -6.74 1.47
C ARG A 29 5.40 -5.89 1.20
N LEU A 30 5.29 -4.91 0.31
CA LEU A 30 6.40 -4.02 0.03
C LEU A 30 6.80 -3.22 1.27
N ALA A 31 5.83 -2.62 1.96
CA ALA A 31 6.09 -1.81 3.14
C ALA A 31 6.75 -2.61 4.27
N ALA A 32 6.41 -3.88 4.39
CA ALA A 32 6.91 -4.76 5.46
C ALA A 32 8.03 -5.71 5.02
N ALA A 33 8.47 -5.62 3.77
CA ALA A 33 9.49 -6.54 3.24
C ALA A 33 10.87 -6.24 3.83
N PRO A 34 11.78 -7.24 3.84
CA PRO A 34 13.18 -6.98 4.16
C PRO A 34 13.77 -5.91 3.24
N TYR A 35 14.73 -5.15 3.76
CA TYR A 35 15.30 -4.03 3.02
C TYR A 35 15.79 -4.41 1.62
N ALA A 36 16.50 -5.52 1.49
CA ALA A 36 17.02 -5.98 0.19
C ALA A 36 15.89 -6.20 -0.83
N ASP A 37 14.77 -6.78 -0.37
CA ASP A 37 13.62 -7.02 -1.23
C ASP A 37 12.92 -5.71 -1.60
N GLN A 38 12.85 -4.76 -0.68
CA GLN A 38 12.30 -3.43 -0.96
C GLN A 38 13.09 -2.74 -2.07
N ILE A 39 14.41 -2.77 -1.96
CA ILE A 39 15.29 -2.14 -2.95
C ILE A 39 15.14 -2.81 -4.32
N ASP A 40 15.04 -4.12 -4.37
CA ASP A 40 14.86 -4.86 -5.61
C ASP A 40 13.56 -4.45 -6.32
N VAL A 41 12.46 -4.43 -5.60
CA VAL A 41 11.16 -4.04 -6.16
C VAL A 41 11.16 -2.58 -6.59
N MET A 42 11.72 -1.70 -5.77
CA MET A 42 11.79 -0.28 -6.07
C MET A 42 12.58 -0.01 -7.36
N SER A 43 13.70 -0.70 -7.52
CA SER A 43 14.52 -0.58 -8.74
C SER A 43 13.78 -1.06 -9.98
N LYS A 44 13.12 -2.21 -9.90
CA LYS A 44 12.39 -2.79 -11.03
C LYS A 44 11.22 -1.94 -11.50
N HIS A 45 10.57 -1.25 -10.58
CA HIS A 45 9.35 -0.49 -10.87
C HIS A 45 9.57 1.03 -10.84
N ASN A 46 10.81 1.47 -10.70
CA ASN A 46 11.14 2.90 -10.67
C ASN A 46 10.40 3.65 -9.55
N ILE A 47 10.30 3.01 -8.39
CA ILE A 47 9.59 3.54 -7.23
C ILE A 47 10.62 4.16 -6.28
N TYR A 48 10.28 5.33 -5.73
CA TYR A 48 11.09 5.99 -4.70
C TYR A 48 10.50 5.69 -3.31
N THR A 49 11.31 5.88 -2.28
CA THR A 49 10.88 5.64 -0.89
C THR A 49 9.58 6.39 -0.55
N GLU A 50 9.47 7.64 -0.98
CA GLU A 50 8.29 8.47 -0.75
C GLU A 50 7.04 7.91 -1.41
N ASP A 51 7.20 7.18 -2.52
CA ASP A 51 6.07 6.59 -3.23
C ASP A 51 5.40 5.48 -2.42
N ILE A 52 6.13 4.86 -1.50
CA ILE A 52 5.58 3.82 -0.64
C ILE A 52 4.47 4.41 0.24
N GLU A 53 4.66 5.61 0.77
CA GLU A 53 3.62 6.28 1.55
C GLU A 53 2.36 6.49 0.72
N SER A 54 2.51 6.98 -0.52
CA SER A 54 1.39 7.19 -1.42
C SER A 54 0.68 5.88 -1.76
N LEU A 55 1.43 4.81 -1.97
CA LEU A 55 0.87 3.49 -2.23
C LEU A 55 0.07 2.98 -1.03
N VAL A 56 0.59 3.15 0.17
CA VAL A 56 -0.11 2.74 1.40
C VAL A 56 -1.37 3.58 1.60
N GLU A 57 -1.30 4.88 1.33
CA GLU A 57 -2.47 5.75 1.41
C GLU A 57 -3.57 5.28 0.45
N HIS A 58 -3.22 4.99 -0.80
CA HIS A 58 -4.17 4.46 -1.78
C HIS A 58 -4.73 3.10 -1.36
N ALA A 59 -3.88 2.22 -0.82
CA ALA A 59 -4.33 0.93 -0.31
C ALA A 59 -5.34 1.09 0.82
N CYS A 60 -5.11 2.06 1.69
CA CYS A 60 -6.04 2.36 2.79
C CYS A 60 -7.38 2.85 2.24
N MET A 61 -7.37 3.74 1.26
CA MET A 61 -8.59 4.25 0.63
C MET A 61 -9.38 3.13 -0.06
N MET A 62 -8.72 2.29 -0.84
CA MET A 62 -9.36 1.14 -1.49
C MET A 62 -9.92 0.16 -0.46
N SER A 63 -9.19 -0.07 0.64
CA SER A 63 -9.62 -0.95 1.71
C SER A 63 -10.90 -0.46 2.39
N LYS A 64 -11.02 0.86 2.56
CA LYS A 64 -12.23 1.47 3.11
C LYS A 64 -13.44 1.12 2.25
N ILE A 65 -13.30 1.22 0.94
CA ILE A 65 -14.39 0.93 0.00
C ILE A 65 -14.81 -0.54 0.07
N ILE A 66 -13.85 -1.47 -0.01
CA ILE A 66 -14.16 -2.90 0.01
C ILE A 66 -14.63 -3.36 1.40
N ASN A 67 -14.18 -2.72 2.47
CA ASN A 67 -14.71 -2.99 3.81
C ASN A 67 -16.19 -2.57 3.91
N LYS A 68 -16.49 -1.37 3.42
CA LYS A 68 -17.86 -0.85 3.45
C LYS A 68 -18.83 -1.77 2.70
N ASN A 69 -18.34 -2.43 1.67
CA ASN A 69 -19.15 -3.34 0.84
C ASN A 69 -19.06 -4.81 1.29
N GLY A 70 -18.44 -5.07 2.43
CA GLY A 70 -18.43 -6.39 3.05
C GLY A 70 -17.41 -7.38 2.52
N PHE A 71 -16.45 -6.95 1.69
CA PHE A 71 -15.47 -7.85 1.11
C PHE A 71 -14.28 -8.14 2.04
N ILE A 72 -13.99 -7.27 2.98
CA ILE A 72 -13.00 -7.52 4.03
C ILE A 72 -13.61 -7.16 5.38
N THR A 73 -13.06 -7.75 6.44
CA THR A 73 -13.54 -7.53 7.80
C THR A 73 -13.10 -6.17 8.33
N ASN A 74 -13.77 -5.69 9.38
CA ASN A 74 -13.35 -4.48 10.07
C ASN A 74 -11.96 -4.63 10.67
N GLU A 75 -11.63 -5.83 11.15
CA GLU A 75 -10.31 -6.12 11.69
C GLU A 75 -9.22 -5.96 10.62
N GLN A 76 -9.46 -6.51 9.43
CA GLN A 76 -8.54 -6.37 8.30
C GLN A 76 -8.36 -4.91 7.90
N TYR A 77 -9.46 -4.18 7.81
CA TYR A 77 -9.40 -2.76 7.49
C TYR A 77 -8.65 -1.96 8.56
N ASN A 78 -8.90 -2.24 9.84
CA ASN A 78 -8.21 -1.56 10.93
C ASN A 78 -6.70 -1.81 10.89
N SER A 79 -6.27 -3.02 10.54
CA SER A 79 -4.85 -3.33 10.39
C SER A 79 -4.20 -2.50 9.29
N ILE A 80 -4.89 -2.29 8.18
CA ILE A 80 -4.39 -1.46 7.07
C ILE A 80 -4.32 0.01 7.50
N LYS A 81 -5.33 0.50 8.23
CA LYS A 81 -5.31 1.86 8.75
C LYS A 81 -4.15 2.09 9.71
N GLU A 82 -3.85 1.11 10.55
CA GLU A 82 -2.73 1.20 11.48
C GLU A 82 -1.40 1.27 10.75
N LEU A 83 -1.24 0.52 9.68
CA LEU A 83 -0.05 0.60 8.84
C LEU A 83 0.13 2.01 8.27
N HIS A 84 -0.94 2.57 7.71
CA HIS A 84 -0.90 3.93 7.17
C HIS A 84 -0.55 4.95 8.26
N LYS A 85 -1.15 4.78 9.44
CA LYS A 85 -0.92 5.68 10.57
C LYS A 85 0.53 5.65 11.04
N LYS A 86 1.21 4.51 10.97
CA LYS A 86 2.61 4.40 11.38
C LYS A 86 3.53 5.31 10.58
N PHE A 87 3.19 5.60 9.34
CA PHE A 87 3.99 6.52 8.53
C PHE A 87 3.92 7.97 9.04
N ASP A 88 2.92 8.34 9.82
CA ASP A 88 2.83 9.67 10.41
C ASP A 88 3.98 9.93 11.40
N ASP A 89 4.57 8.87 11.94
CA ASP A 89 5.70 8.96 12.87
C ASP A 89 7.04 9.08 12.16
N PHE A 90 7.06 8.97 10.83
CA PHE A 90 8.29 9.04 10.06
C PHE A 90 8.79 10.48 9.93
N LEU A 91 10.08 10.65 10.16
CA LEU A 91 10.75 11.92 9.91
C LEU A 91 11.08 12.07 8.43
N ASP A 92 11.24 13.32 7.98
CA ASP A 92 11.57 13.58 6.56
C ASP A 92 12.81 12.82 6.10
N SER A 93 13.83 12.72 6.95
CA SER A 93 15.06 12.00 6.62
C SER A 93 14.84 10.49 6.43
N GLU A 94 13.77 9.94 6.98
CA GLU A 94 13.48 8.52 6.89
C GLU A 94 12.91 8.12 5.53
N TRP A 95 12.55 9.09 4.71
CA TRP A 95 12.11 8.86 3.33
C TRP A 95 13.27 8.74 2.35
N GLU A 96 14.50 8.86 2.81
CA GLU A 96 15.68 8.58 2.01
C GLU A 96 15.93 7.08 1.95
N THR A 97 16.40 6.60 0.80
CA THR A 97 16.61 5.17 0.58
C THR A 97 17.51 4.52 1.63
N ASP A 98 18.60 5.20 1.99
CA ASP A 98 19.53 4.66 2.98
C ASP A 98 18.90 4.49 4.36
N SER A 99 17.95 5.36 4.70
CA SER A 99 17.26 5.31 5.99
C SER A 99 16.36 4.10 6.14
N MET A 100 15.87 3.53 5.03
CA MET A 100 15.01 2.35 5.08
C MET A 100 15.69 1.16 5.76
N GLU A 101 17.01 1.03 5.64
CA GLU A 101 17.75 -0.06 6.26
C GLU A 101 17.88 0.12 7.77
N TYR A 102 18.10 1.35 8.23
CA TYR A 102 18.53 1.63 9.60
C TYR A 102 17.46 2.30 10.47
N SER A 103 16.41 2.84 9.89
CA SER A 103 15.37 3.52 10.65
C SER A 103 14.62 2.56 11.57
N ASP A 104 14.44 2.96 12.82
CA ASP A 104 13.65 2.19 13.79
C ASP A 104 12.20 2.04 13.33
N ASN A 105 11.63 3.09 12.73
CA ASN A 105 10.27 3.05 12.23
C ASN A 105 10.11 2.05 11.08
N TRP A 106 11.04 2.04 10.13
CA TRP A 106 11.03 1.04 9.05
C TRP A 106 11.20 -0.38 9.59
N ASN A 107 12.09 -0.56 10.55
CA ASN A 107 12.32 -1.86 11.15
C ASN A 107 11.10 -2.36 11.93
N GLU A 108 10.37 -1.47 12.56
CA GLU A 108 9.14 -1.83 13.24
C GLU A 108 8.06 -2.30 12.27
N LEU A 109 7.95 -1.68 11.10
CA LEU A 109 7.02 -2.12 10.07
C LEU A 109 7.30 -3.53 9.57
N ARG A 110 8.57 -3.96 9.62
CA ARG A 110 9.01 -5.28 9.14
C ARG A 110 8.80 -6.41 10.14
N ARG A 111 8.43 -6.08 11.33
CA ARG A 111 8.17 -7.11 12.36
C ARG A 111 6.86 -7.83 12.17
#